data_e39f0823e316874b3fd071ca93e6ac2f
#
_entry.id   e39f0823e316874b3fd071ca93e6ac2f
#
_cell.length_a   1.000
_cell.length_b   1.000
_cell.length_c   1.000
_cell.angle_alpha   90.00
_cell.angle_beta   90.00
_cell.angle_gamma   90.00
#
_symmetry.space_group_name_H-M   'P 1'
#
loop_
_entity.id
_entity.type
_entity.pdbx_description
1 polymer ?
#
loop_
_entity_poly.entity_id
_entity_poly.type
_entity_poly.pdbx_seq_one_letter_code
_entity_poly.pdbx_strand_id
1 'polypeptide(L)'
;MLFRSHALDLGVSANIATLVKQAGDVDILVNNAGVTPAGELLEIDEERWRAGWELKVFGYINLTREIYGRMRKRGNGVIVNVIGVAGERTRQNYIAGTTGNAALMAFTKTLGGDSMDFGIRVVGVNPGQIETDRLRNRLGKIAQEKFGDKSRWKELLKNPLGQPQEIADLVAFLASPRASFISGTIVTADAGRAARHID
;
A
#
# COMPACT_ATOMS: atom_id res chain seq x y z
N MET A 1 12.03 -23.39 -4.50
CA MET A 1 11.63 -22.18 -3.73
C MET A 1 10.71 -22.62 -2.60
N LEU A 2 11.06 -22.33 -1.35
CA LEU A 2 10.20 -22.65 -0.19
C LEU A 2 9.28 -21.45 0.07
N PHE A 3 7.98 -21.65 -0.06
CA PHE A 3 6.96 -20.66 0.34
C PHE A 3 6.58 -20.93 1.80
N ARG A 4 6.54 -19.88 2.62
CA ARG A 4 6.04 -19.92 3.99
C ARG A 4 4.92 -18.91 4.15
N SER A 5 3.84 -19.30 4.82
CA SER A 5 2.71 -18.46 5.14
C SER A 5 2.54 -18.34 6.65
N HIS A 6 2.30 -17.11 7.11
CA HIS A 6 2.06 -16.80 8.52
C HIS A 6 0.73 -16.05 8.63
N ALA A 7 -0.29 -16.67 9.22
CA ALA A 7 -1.59 -16.05 9.44
C ALA A 7 -1.54 -15.17 10.69
N LEU A 8 -1.10 -13.91 10.54
CA LEU A 8 -0.92 -12.94 11.62
C LEU A 8 -1.58 -11.60 11.24
N ASP A 9 -2.29 -11.02 12.21
CA ASP A 9 -2.83 -9.66 12.08
C ASP A 9 -1.71 -8.64 12.38
N LEU A 10 -1.29 -7.89 11.37
CA LEU A 10 -0.23 -6.89 11.47
C LEU A 10 -0.69 -5.57 12.12
N GLY A 11 -1.97 -5.41 12.42
CA GLY A 11 -2.48 -4.36 13.29
C GLY A 11 -2.13 -4.60 14.78
N VAL A 12 -1.64 -5.79 15.13
CA VAL A 12 -1.24 -6.14 16.48
C VAL A 12 0.29 -6.18 16.60
N SER A 13 0.88 -5.28 17.36
CA SER A 13 2.34 -5.13 17.46
C SER A 13 3.06 -6.44 17.89
N ALA A 14 2.48 -7.25 18.78
CA ALA A 14 3.05 -8.54 19.19
C ALA A 14 3.18 -9.52 18.02
N ASN A 15 2.25 -9.47 17.06
CA ASN A 15 2.28 -10.29 15.86
C ASN A 15 3.41 -9.89 14.92
N ILE A 16 3.72 -8.58 14.84
CA ILE A 16 4.87 -8.06 14.07
C ILE A 16 6.18 -8.65 14.60
N ALA A 17 6.39 -8.60 15.92
CA ALA A 17 7.57 -9.20 16.54
C ALA A 17 7.67 -10.71 16.27
N THR A 18 6.54 -11.41 16.34
CA THR A 18 6.44 -12.83 16.01
C THR A 18 6.81 -13.12 14.56
N LEU A 19 6.23 -12.34 13.61
CA LEU A 19 6.53 -12.46 12.18
C LEU A 19 8.01 -12.25 11.89
N VAL A 20 8.58 -11.18 12.43
CA VAL A 20 10.00 -10.84 12.24
C VAL A 20 10.94 -11.91 12.77
N LYS A 21 10.59 -12.52 13.91
CA LYS A 21 11.34 -13.67 14.46
C LYS A 21 11.26 -14.89 13.54
N GLN A 22 10.08 -15.19 13.01
CA GLN A 22 9.85 -16.36 12.14
C GLN A 22 10.43 -16.19 10.74
N ALA A 23 10.39 -14.97 10.19
CA ALA A 23 10.94 -14.66 8.88
C ALA A 23 12.48 -14.70 8.84
N GLY A 24 13.13 -14.42 9.96
CA GLY A 24 14.60 -14.36 10.02
C GLY A 24 15.15 -13.13 9.29
N ASP A 25 16.23 -13.32 8.52
CA ASP A 25 16.83 -12.27 7.72
C ASP A 25 16.06 -12.08 6.41
N VAL A 26 15.61 -10.85 6.19
CA VAL A 26 14.80 -10.44 5.04
C VAL A 26 15.61 -9.48 4.19
N ASP A 27 15.82 -9.80 2.92
CA ASP A 27 16.50 -8.95 1.94
C ASP A 27 15.57 -7.94 1.29
N ILE A 28 14.31 -8.33 1.09
CA ILE A 28 13.26 -7.51 0.48
C ILE A 28 12.02 -7.54 1.36
N LEU A 29 11.55 -6.37 1.79
CA LEU A 29 10.27 -6.19 2.46
C LEU A 29 9.28 -5.53 1.50
N VAL A 30 8.13 -6.16 1.27
CA VAL A 30 7.01 -5.54 0.56
C VAL A 30 5.85 -5.33 1.53
N ASN A 31 5.59 -4.11 1.91
CA ASN A 31 4.41 -3.73 2.67
C ASN A 31 3.22 -3.54 1.73
N ASN A 32 2.26 -4.47 1.75
CA ASN A 32 1.07 -4.44 0.89
C ASN A 32 -0.24 -4.65 1.67
N ALA A 33 -0.20 -5.27 2.84
CA ALA A 33 -1.39 -5.51 3.66
C ALA A 33 -2.00 -4.18 4.11
N GLY A 34 -3.31 -4.00 3.92
CA GLY A 34 -3.95 -2.80 4.41
C GLY A 34 -5.41 -2.69 4.02
N VAL A 35 -6.18 -2.20 4.96
CA VAL A 35 -7.57 -1.82 4.78
C VAL A 35 -7.83 -0.56 5.59
N THR A 36 -8.51 0.43 4.99
CA THR A 36 -8.97 1.63 5.68
C THR A 36 -10.45 1.81 5.40
N PRO A 37 -11.24 2.33 6.34
CA PRO A 37 -12.65 2.58 6.13
C PRO A 37 -12.84 3.63 5.02
N ALA A 38 -13.89 3.43 4.22
CA ALA A 38 -14.42 4.46 3.34
C ALA A 38 -15.48 5.27 4.10
N GLY A 39 -15.60 6.55 3.76
CA GLY A 39 -16.55 7.48 4.33
C GLY A 39 -15.96 8.88 4.44
N GLU A 40 -16.84 9.83 4.75
CA GLU A 40 -16.51 11.22 5.06
C GLU A 40 -16.14 11.37 6.54
N LEU A 41 -15.68 12.57 6.95
CA LEU A 41 -15.20 12.82 8.29
C LEU A 41 -16.21 12.47 9.41
N LEU A 42 -17.47 12.76 9.21
CA LEU A 42 -18.51 12.51 10.20
C LEU A 42 -19.12 11.09 10.12
N GLU A 43 -18.79 10.32 9.08
CA GLU A 43 -19.27 8.96 8.88
C GLU A 43 -18.32 7.90 9.48
N ILE A 44 -17.09 8.28 9.80
CA ILE A 44 -16.06 7.38 10.35
C ILE A 44 -15.80 7.78 11.79
N ASP A 45 -16.26 6.96 12.74
CA ASP A 45 -15.95 7.12 14.15
C ASP A 45 -14.45 6.89 14.45
N GLU A 46 -14.03 7.30 15.65
CA GLU A 46 -12.64 7.20 16.07
C GLU A 46 -12.13 5.74 16.10
N GLU A 47 -12.95 4.81 16.53
CA GLU A 47 -12.57 3.39 16.64
C GLU A 47 -12.25 2.81 15.25
N ARG A 48 -13.14 3.00 14.28
CA ARG A 48 -12.93 2.56 12.89
C ARG A 48 -11.74 3.24 12.22
N TRP A 49 -11.52 4.53 12.54
CA TRP A 49 -10.35 5.25 12.02
C TRP A 49 -9.06 4.65 12.56
N ARG A 50 -8.96 4.47 13.89
CA ARG A 50 -7.80 3.85 14.54
C ARG A 50 -7.53 2.45 14.04
N ALA A 51 -8.55 1.59 13.97
CA ALA A 51 -8.40 0.21 13.47
C ALA A 51 -7.83 0.17 12.03
N GLY A 52 -8.30 1.04 11.14
CA GLY A 52 -7.76 1.16 9.79
C GLY A 52 -6.30 1.61 9.75
N TRP A 53 -5.93 2.52 10.65
CA TRP A 53 -4.55 3.02 10.74
C TRP A 53 -3.60 2.05 11.44
N GLU A 54 -4.07 1.27 12.43
CA GLU A 54 -3.25 0.22 13.05
C GLU A 54 -2.68 -0.75 12.02
N LEU A 55 -3.51 -1.24 11.12
CA LEU A 55 -3.04 -2.15 10.08
C LEU A 55 -2.27 -1.42 8.96
N LYS A 56 -2.86 -0.36 8.39
CA LYS A 56 -2.30 0.24 7.16
C LYS A 56 -1.12 1.15 7.44
N VAL A 57 -1.19 1.99 8.46
CA VAL A 57 -0.15 3.00 8.75
C VAL A 57 0.86 2.46 9.74
N PHE A 58 0.41 2.11 10.95
CA PHE A 58 1.31 1.63 11.99
C PHE A 58 1.88 0.24 11.70
N GLY A 59 1.11 -0.64 11.05
CA GLY A 59 1.62 -1.93 10.58
C GLY A 59 2.83 -1.78 9.64
N TYR A 60 2.75 -0.86 8.66
CA TYR A 60 3.89 -0.57 7.78
C TYR A 60 5.07 0.03 8.54
N ILE A 61 4.83 1.04 9.38
CA ILE A 61 5.88 1.71 10.14
C ILE A 61 6.58 0.73 11.08
N ASN A 62 5.83 -0.05 11.85
CA ASN A 62 6.37 -0.95 12.85
C ASN A 62 7.12 -2.12 12.22
N LEU A 63 6.55 -2.76 11.17
CA LEU A 63 7.24 -3.84 10.46
C LEU A 63 8.50 -3.32 9.77
N THR A 64 8.42 -2.14 9.14
CA THR A 64 9.60 -1.50 8.54
C THR A 64 10.67 -1.22 9.60
N ARG A 65 10.32 -0.70 10.77
CA ARG A 65 11.28 -0.42 11.86
C ARG A 65 12.09 -1.65 12.24
N GLU A 66 11.43 -2.77 12.44
CA GLU A 66 12.07 -4.02 12.83
C GLU A 66 13.00 -4.58 11.73
N ILE A 67 12.51 -4.62 10.50
CA ILE A 67 13.27 -5.15 9.36
C ILE A 67 14.40 -4.20 8.96
N TYR A 68 14.14 -2.89 8.92
CA TYR A 68 15.13 -1.86 8.60
C TYR A 68 16.33 -1.90 9.58
N GLY A 69 16.07 -2.09 10.87
CA GLY A 69 17.12 -2.22 11.87
C GLY A 69 18.07 -3.40 11.60
N ARG A 70 17.54 -4.51 11.09
CA ARG A 70 18.33 -5.69 10.68
C ARG A 70 19.06 -5.44 9.35
N MET A 71 18.39 -4.87 8.36
CA MET A 71 19.00 -4.49 7.07
C MET A 71 20.18 -3.53 7.28
N ARG A 72 20.01 -2.53 8.17
CA ARG A 72 21.06 -1.56 8.48
C ARG A 72 22.31 -2.21 9.06
N LYS A 73 22.17 -3.24 9.91
CA LYS A 73 23.30 -3.99 10.45
C LYS A 73 24.05 -4.80 9.37
N ARG A 74 23.35 -5.26 8.33
CA ARG A 74 23.93 -6.00 7.21
C ARG A 74 24.47 -5.12 6.09
N GLY A 75 24.07 -3.85 6.05
CA GLY A 75 24.48 -2.90 5.00
C GLY A 75 23.76 -3.12 3.67
N ASN A 76 22.63 -3.81 3.63
CA ASN A 76 21.83 -3.99 2.42
C ASN A 76 20.36 -4.26 2.70
N GLY A 77 19.50 -3.92 1.74
CA GLY A 77 18.09 -4.25 1.78
C GLY A 77 17.24 -3.41 0.82
N VAL A 78 16.02 -3.88 0.58
CA VAL A 78 15.03 -3.12 -0.20
C VAL A 78 13.68 -3.17 0.50
N ILE A 79 13.05 -2.00 0.61
CA ILE A 79 11.69 -1.86 1.16
C ILE A 79 10.81 -1.23 0.10
N VAL A 80 9.71 -1.90 -0.24
CA VAL A 80 8.70 -1.39 -1.17
C VAL A 80 7.36 -1.23 -0.43
N ASN A 81 6.85 -0.01 -0.37
CA ASN A 81 5.58 0.31 0.25
C ASN A 81 4.48 0.46 -0.81
N VAL A 82 3.51 -0.46 -0.86
CA VAL A 82 2.34 -0.36 -1.74
C VAL A 82 1.28 0.48 -1.05
N ILE A 83 1.17 1.76 -1.44
CA ILE A 83 0.43 2.78 -0.71
C ILE A 83 -0.96 3.00 -1.33
N GLY A 84 -1.04 3.75 -2.40
CA GLY A 84 -2.26 4.05 -3.13
C GLY A 84 -2.40 5.53 -3.49
N VAL A 85 -2.86 5.79 -4.70
CA VAL A 85 -2.95 7.13 -5.31
C VAL A 85 -3.82 8.13 -4.54
N ALA A 86 -4.71 7.65 -3.64
CA ALA A 86 -5.59 8.52 -2.88
C ALA A 86 -4.86 9.49 -1.91
N GLY A 87 -3.61 9.22 -1.55
CA GLY A 87 -2.80 10.16 -0.76
C GLY A 87 -2.24 11.32 -1.59
N GLU A 88 -2.14 11.14 -2.90
CA GLU A 88 -1.73 12.15 -3.87
C GLU A 88 -2.96 12.88 -4.45
N ARG A 89 -3.96 12.10 -4.87
CA ARG A 89 -5.25 12.61 -5.32
C ARG A 89 -6.30 12.42 -4.24
N THR A 90 -6.46 13.42 -3.40
CA THR A 90 -7.32 13.38 -2.21
C THR A 90 -8.78 13.10 -2.53
N ARG A 91 -9.48 12.41 -1.61
CA ARG A 91 -10.90 12.06 -1.74
C ARG A 91 -11.60 12.26 -0.41
N GLN A 92 -12.63 13.11 -0.38
CA GLN A 92 -13.43 13.37 0.81
C GLN A 92 -14.11 12.10 1.35
N ASN A 93 -14.72 11.31 0.47
CA ASN A 93 -15.42 10.07 0.83
C ASN A 93 -14.46 8.88 1.12
N TYR A 94 -13.17 9.15 1.29
CA TYR A 94 -12.15 8.17 1.68
C TYR A 94 -11.09 8.85 2.56
N ILE A 95 -11.51 9.74 3.46
CA ILE A 95 -10.61 10.64 4.18
C ILE A 95 -9.57 9.90 5.03
N ALA A 96 -9.94 8.85 5.75
CA ALA A 96 -9.02 8.06 6.58
C ALA A 96 -7.95 7.35 5.73
N GLY A 97 -8.32 6.85 4.54
CA GLY A 97 -7.36 6.25 3.62
C GLY A 97 -6.49 7.28 2.90
N THR A 98 -7.06 8.43 2.55
CA THR A 98 -6.34 9.55 1.94
C THR A 98 -5.23 10.05 2.85
N THR A 99 -5.54 10.35 4.11
CA THR A 99 -4.57 10.85 5.08
C THR A 99 -3.53 9.80 5.47
N GLY A 100 -3.93 8.54 5.64
CA GLY A 100 -3.01 7.43 5.90
C GLY A 100 -2.03 7.18 4.74
N ASN A 101 -2.52 7.24 3.49
CA ASN A 101 -1.65 7.11 2.32
C ASN A 101 -0.67 8.29 2.22
N ALA A 102 -1.11 9.53 2.46
CA ALA A 102 -0.24 10.69 2.46
C ALA A 102 0.86 10.59 3.55
N ALA A 103 0.51 10.11 4.74
CA ALA A 103 1.48 9.83 5.80
C ALA A 103 2.52 8.79 5.38
N LEU A 104 2.10 7.68 4.74
CA LEU A 104 3.01 6.66 4.24
C LEU A 104 3.89 7.13 3.07
N MET A 105 3.40 8.05 2.23
CA MET A 105 4.22 8.69 1.20
C MET A 105 5.33 9.54 1.84
N ALA A 106 5.00 10.37 2.82
CA ALA A 106 5.97 11.16 3.56
C ALA A 106 6.98 10.26 4.26
N PHE A 107 6.51 9.22 4.97
CA PHE A 107 7.36 8.22 5.63
C PHE A 107 8.34 7.56 4.64
N THR A 108 7.86 7.11 3.48
CA THR A 108 8.67 6.46 2.45
C THR A 108 9.74 7.39 1.90
N LYS A 109 9.37 8.64 1.58
CA LYS A 109 10.33 9.64 1.05
C LYS A 109 11.39 9.99 2.08
N THR A 110 10.98 10.26 3.32
CA THR A 110 11.90 10.62 4.41
C THR A 110 12.88 9.50 4.71
N LEU A 111 12.38 8.26 4.87
CA LEU A 111 13.26 7.13 5.17
C LEU A 111 14.17 6.80 3.97
N GLY A 112 13.65 6.87 2.75
CA GLY A 112 14.38 6.52 1.53
C GLY A 112 15.42 7.54 1.10
N GLY A 113 15.36 8.79 1.61
CA GLY A 113 16.35 9.83 1.38
C GLY A 113 17.72 9.45 1.95
N ASP A 114 17.73 9.09 3.23
CA ASP A 114 18.97 8.81 3.95
C ASP A 114 19.35 7.32 4.00
N SER A 115 18.44 6.42 3.64
CA SER A 115 18.65 4.97 3.77
C SER A 115 19.74 4.43 2.85
N MET A 116 20.03 5.12 1.75
CA MET A 116 21.11 4.77 0.81
C MET A 116 22.49 4.79 1.46
N ASP A 117 22.70 5.63 2.47
CA ASP A 117 23.96 5.69 3.25
C ASP A 117 24.22 4.36 4.00
N PHE A 118 23.19 3.55 4.17
CA PHE A 118 23.24 2.24 4.80
C PHE A 118 23.05 1.08 3.79
N GLY A 119 23.16 1.36 2.49
CA GLY A 119 22.97 0.35 1.44
C GLY A 119 21.51 -0.13 1.32
N ILE A 120 20.52 0.64 1.80
CA ILE A 120 19.11 0.25 1.79
C ILE A 120 18.34 1.19 0.87
N ARG A 121 17.47 0.64 0.00
CA ARG A 121 16.53 1.40 -0.80
C ARG A 121 15.13 1.33 -0.21
N VAL A 122 14.45 2.45 -0.14
CA VAL A 122 13.03 2.52 0.28
C VAL A 122 12.25 3.28 -0.76
N VAL A 123 11.27 2.61 -1.36
CA VAL A 123 10.46 3.16 -2.46
C VAL A 123 8.97 2.91 -2.22
N GLY A 124 8.13 3.75 -2.78
CA GLY A 124 6.68 3.59 -2.72
C GLY A 124 6.09 3.31 -4.10
N VAL A 125 4.97 2.62 -4.10
CA VAL A 125 4.09 2.45 -5.27
C VAL A 125 2.72 3.00 -4.92
N ASN A 126 2.15 3.83 -5.82
CA ASN A 126 0.79 4.31 -5.76
C ASN A 126 -0.06 3.63 -6.82
N PRO A 127 -0.69 2.48 -6.55
CA PRO A 127 -1.66 1.91 -7.46
C PRO A 127 -2.86 2.83 -7.63
N GLY A 128 -3.37 2.92 -8.86
CA GLY A 128 -4.68 3.48 -9.16
C GLY A 128 -5.81 2.52 -8.78
N GLN A 129 -6.85 2.49 -9.59
CA GLN A 129 -7.93 1.52 -9.43
C GLN A 129 -7.51 0.18 -10.07
N ILE A 130 -7.31 -0.82 -9.23
CA ILE A 130 -6.89 -2.17 -9.65
C ILE A 130 -8.08 -3.12 -9.51
N GLU A 131 -8.27 -3.99 -10.49
CA GLU A 131 -9.32 -5.00 -10.51
C GLU A 131 -9.00 -6.12 -9.50
N THR A 132 -9.50 -5.94 -8.29
CA THR A 132 -9.42 -6.90 -7.19
C THR A 132 -10.82 -7.39 -6.80
N ASP A 133 -10.91 -8.54 -6.13
CA ASP A 133 -12.19 -9.04 -5.60
C ASP A 133 -12.87 -8.02 -4.70
N ARG A 134 -12.10 -7.31 -3.88
CA ARG A 134 -12.60 -6.24 -3.03
C ARG A 134 -13.27 -5.12 -3.85
N LEU A 135 -12.64 -4.69 -4.94
CA LEU A 135 -13.21 -3.66 -5.81
C LEU A 135 -14.47 -4.19 -6.52
N ARG A 136 -14.41 -5.40 -7.08
CA ARG A 136 -15.55 -6.05 -7.74
C ARG A 136 -16.74 -6.19 -6.79
N ASN A 137 -16.51 -6.66 -5.57
CA ASN A 137 -17.57 -6.81 -4.55
C ASN A 137 -18.18 -5.45 -4.16
N ARG A 138 -17.37 -4.41 -4.00
CA ARG A 138 -17.85 -3.06 -3.70
C ARG A 138 -18.68 -2.49 -4.85
N LEU A 139 -18.18 -2.57 -6.08
CA LEU A 139 -18.90 -2.06 -7.25
C LEU A 139 -20.16 -2.90 -7.55
N GLY A 140 -20.10 -4.21 -7.29
CA GLY A 140 -21.26 -5.09 -7.42
C GLY A 140 -22.41 -4.70 -6.49
N LYS A 141 -22.13 -4.30 -5.24
CA LYS A 141 -23.17 -3.77 -4.33
C LYS A 141 -23.80 -2.50 -4.89
N ILE A 142 -23.00 -1.54 -5.36
CA ILE A 142 -23.49 -0.30 -5.97
C ILE A 142 -24.30 -0.60 -7.24
N ALA A 143 -23.86 -1.54 -8.07
CA ALA A 143 -24.60 -1.94 -9.27
C ALA A 143 -25.93 -2.61 -8.93
N GLN A 144 -25.97 -3.43 -7.87
CA GLN A 144 -27.21 -4.02 -7.37
C GLN A 144 -28.22 -2.93 -6.95
N GLU A 145 -27.76 -1.93 -6.21
CA GLU A 145 -28.60 -0.82 -5.77
C GLU A 145 -29.09 0.04 -6.95
N LYS A 146 -28.22 0.31 -7.93
CA LYS A 146 -28.50 1.23 -9.03
C LYS A 146 -29.23 0.59 -10.21
N PHE A 147 -28.92 -0.66 -10.52
CA PHE A 147 -29.37 -1.35 -11.73
C PHE A 147 -30.18 -2.62 -11.44
N GLY A 148 -30.31 -3.03 -10.16
CA GLY A 148 -30.94 -4.30 -9.79
C GLY A 148 -30.09 -5.56 -10.12
N ASP A 149 -28.86 -5.39 -10.61
CA ASP A 149 -28.00 -6.48 -11.05
C ASP A 149 -26.52 -6.19 -10.73
N LYS A 150 -25.96 -7.00 -9.83
CA LYS A 150 -24.55 -6.88 -9.42
C LYS A 150 -23.54 -7.17 -10.54
N SER A 151 -23.93 -7.93 -11.57
CA SER A 151 -23.04 -8.29 -12.70
C SER A 151 -22.70 -7.08 -13.57
N ARG A 152 -23.52 -6.05 -13.53
CA ARG A 152 -23.38 -4.80 -14.28
C ARG A 152 -22.39 -3.80 -13.67
N TRP A 153 -21.58 -4.23 -12.69
CA TRP A 153 -20.60 -3.36 -12.01
C TRP A 153 -19.62 -2.66 -12.96
N LYS A 154 -19.31 -3.26 -14.11
CA LYS A 154 -18.43 -2.65 -15.12
C LYS A 154 -19.01 -1.38 -15.72
N GLU A 155 -20.33 -1.23 -15.76
CA GLU A 155 -21.01 -0.02 -16.25
C GLU A 155 -20.82 1.20 -15.32
N LEU A 156 -20.36 0.97 -14.09
CA LEU A 156 -19.98 2.03 -13.15
C LEU A 156 -18.59 2.59 -13.42
N LEU A 157 -17.82 1.94 -14.28
CA LEU A 157 -16.44 2.34 -14.57
C LEU A 157 -16.44 3.43 -15.65
N LYS A 158 -15.80 4.54 -15.34
CA LYS A 158 -15.49 5.58 -16.33
C LYS A 158 -14.21 5.32 -17.13
N ASN A 159 -13.37 4.42 -16.63
CA ASN A 159 -12.06 4.12 -17.21
C ASN A 159 -11.68 2.66 -16.94
N PRO A 160 -10.84 2.04 -17.77
CA PRO A 160 -10.32 0.70 -17.54
C PRO A 160 -9.62 0.57 -16.17
N LEU A 161 -9.69 -0.59 -15.57
CA LEU A 161 -8.95 -0.92 -14.35
C LEU A 161 -7.55 -1.44 -14.71
N GLY A 162 -6.58 -1.18 -13.84
CA GLY A 162 -5.31 -1.90 -13.87
C GLY A 162 -5.49 -3.33 -13.33
N GLN A 163 -4.57 -4.22 -13.69
CA GLN A 163 -4.56 -5.59 -13.19
C GLN A 163 -3.58 -5.74 -12.01
N PRO A 164 -3.84 -6.64 -11.05
CA PRO A 164 -2.92 -6.90 -9.95
C PRO A 164 -1.50 -7.24 -10.42
N GLN A 165 -1.38 -7.96 -11.56
CA GLN A 165 -0.09 -8.34 -12.12
C GLN A 165 0.74 -7.12 -12.53
N GLU A 166 0.14 -6.07 -13.08
CA GLU A 166 0.87 -4.84 -13.47
C GLU A 166 1.52 -4.16 -12.27
N ILE A 167 0.86 -4.21 -11.10
CA ILE A 167 1.45 -3.70 -9.86
C ILE A 167 2.53 -4.64 -9.33
N ALA A 168 2.32 -5.96 -9.42
CA ALA A 168 3.31 -6.95 -8.99
C ALA A 168 4.60 -6.85 -9.82
N ASP A 169 4.50 -6.64 -11.14
CA ASP A 169 5.64 -6.47 -12.04
C ASP A 169 6.44 -5.20 -11.69
N LEU A 170 5.74 -4.09 -11.39
CA LEU A 170 6.39 -2.86 -10.94
C LEU A 170 7.09 -3.06 -9.59
N VAL A 171 6.45 -3.72 -8.63
CA VAL A 171 7.04 -4.03 -7.31
C VAL A 171 8.27 -4.92 -7.49
N ALA A 172 8.21 -5.95 -8.33
CA ALA A 172 9.33 -6.84 -8.63
C ALA A 172 10.50 -6.09 -9.27
N PHE A 173 10.24 -5.17 -10.21
CA PHE A 173 11.26 -4.31 -10.80
C PHE A 173 11.91 -3.42 -9.74
N LEU A 174 11.12 -2.72 -8.91
CA LEU A 174 11.62 -1.82 -7.87
C LEU A 174 12.40 -2.57 -6.78
N ALA A 175 12.03 -3.81 -6.49
CA ALA A 175 12.75 -4.66 -5.54
C ALA A 175 14.09 -5.18 -6.11
N SER A 176 14.23 -5.23 -7.43
CA SER A 176 15.40 -5.82 -8.11
C SER A 176 16.62 -4.89 -8.15
N PRO A 177 17.84 -5.43 -8.42
CA PRO A 177 19.04 -4.62 -8.65
C PRO A 177 18.94 -3.66 -9.85
N ARG A 178 18.01 -3.90 -10.78
CA ARG A 178 17.76 -3.03 -11.95
C ARG A 178 17.26 -1.63 -11.55
N ALA A 179 16.68 -1.49 -10.35
CA ALA A 179 16.23 -0.23 -9.78
C ALA A 179 17.23 0.34 -8.74
N SER A 180 18.53 0.01 -8.86
CA SER A 180 19.58 0.35 -7.86
C SER A 180 19.70 1.86 -7.58
N PHE A 181 19.34 2.72 -8.51
CA PHE A 181 19.41 4.18 -8.36
C PHE A 181 18.05 4.82 -7.99
N ILE A 182 17.06 4.02 -7.56
CA ILE A 182 15.72 4.49 -7.20
C ILE A 182 15.51 4.29 -5.70
N SER A 183 15.45 5.39 -4.93
CA SER A 183 15.11 5.42 -3.50
C SER A 183 14.45 6.77 -3.15
N GLY A 184 13.74 6.85 -2.04
CA GLY A 184 13.10 8.08 -1.56
C GLY A 184 12.00 8.63 -2.47
N THR A 185 11.43 7.82 -3.34
CA THR A 185 10.42 8.25 -4.32
C THR A 185 9.17 7.39 -4.29
N ILE A 186 8.11 7.90 -4.91
CA ILE A 186 6.84 7.20 -5.08
C ILE A 186 6.56 7.09 -6.58
N VAL A 187 6.36 5.86 -7.06
CA VAL A 187 5.98 5.60 -8.46
C VAL A 187 4.47 5.41 -8.52
N THR A 188 3.80 6.31 -9.23
CA THR A 188 2.35 6.24 -9.43
C THR A 188 2.05 5.40 -10.67
N ALA A 189 1.28 4.32 -10.49
CA ALA A 189 0.84 3.38 -11.52
C ALA A 189 -0.69 3.40 -11.62
N ASP A 190 -1.25 4.37 -12.36
CA ASP A 190 -2.69 4.64 -12.41
C ASP A 190 -3.22 4.97 -13.81
N ALA A 191 -2.46 4.65 -14.86
CA ALA A 191 -2.74 5.01 -16.25
C ALA A 191 -2.86 6.53 -16.46
N GLY A 192 -2.04 7.31 -15.73
CA GLY A 192 -1.98 8.77 -15.86
C GLY A 192 -3.17 9.51 -15.26
N ARG A 193 -4.01 8.86 -14.45
CA ARG A 193 -5.24 9.49 -13.94
C ARG A 193 -4.99 10.58 -12.90
N ALA A 194 -3.95 10.43 -12.09
CA ALA A 194 -3.59 11.46 -11.11
C ALA A 194 -3.07 12.74 -11.77
N ALA A 195 -2.47 12.62 -12.95
CA ALA A 195 -1.92 13.73 -13.72
C ALA A 195 -2.94 14.44 -14.65
N ARG A 196 -4.19 13.93 -14.72
CA ARG A 196 -5.22 14.58 -15.55
C ARG A 196 -5.67 15.89 -14.92
N HIS A 197 -5.65 16.94 -15.71
CA HIS A 197 -6.36 18.17 -15.38
C HIS A 197 -7.86 17.88 -15.37
N ILE A 198 -8.55 18.31 -14.33
CA ILE A 198 -10.01 18.27 -14.25
C ILE A 198 -10.44 19.67 -14.65
N ASP A 199 -10.96 19.78 -15.89
CA ASP A 199 -11.67 20.98 -16.33
C ASP A 199 -13.02 21.05 -15.59
#